data_a8bb37dbafe3592448d99cdf4f959b48
#
_entry.id   a8bb37dbafe3592448d99cdf4f959b48
#
_cell.length_a   1.000
_cell.length_b   1.000
_cell.length_c   1.000
_cell.angle_alpha   90.00
_cell.angle_beta   90.00
_cell.angle_gamma   90.00
#
_symmetry.space_group_name_H-M   'P 1'
#
loop_
_entity.id
_entity.type
_entity.pdbx_description
1 polymer ?
#
loop_
_entity_poly.entity_id
_entity_poly.type
_entity_poly.pdbx_seq_one_letter_code
_entity_poly.pdbx_strand_id
1 'polypeptide(L)'
;RDNEATHLDTIAIGRETKASVSGATVIGARSEASGNNAIAIGQSGKGSPKVIASGENAIAVGMQSQAADASGIAIGAASNSTGDYAIAMGRLSRASAKNATALGNEAKATFETGVALGSNSLTTSDKGVVGYNPSDLHNRKYTNLQGNVQTATHAAVSIGADGNLTRQLTGLAAGTKDTDAVNVAQLKNVGVAVTGNTGSSDFLTDGGKLN
;
A
#
# COMPACT_ATOMS: atom_id res chain seq x y z
N ARG A 1 -23.93 -2.68 -30.47
CA ARG A 1 -24.26 -1.27 -30.80
C ARG A 1 -25.00 -0.59 -29.63
N ASP A 2 -25.18 -1.29 -28.55
CA ASP A 2 -26.07 -0.88 -27.48
C ASP A 2 -25.28 -0.04 -26.47
N ASN A 3 -25.34 1.30 -26.64
CA ASN A 3 -24.90 2.25 -25.65
C ASN A 3 -26.11 2.57 -24.75
N GLU A 4 -25.99 2.32 -23.49
CA GLU A 4 -27.01 2.63 -22.51
C GLU A 4 -26.59 3.80 -21.64
N ALA A 5 -27.24 4.97 -21.81
CA ALA A 5 -27.20 6.10 -20.90
C ALA A 5 -28.64 6.35 -20.44
N THR A 6 -29.05 5.76 -19.34
CA THR A 6 -30.48 5.62 -18.97
C THR A 6 -30.92 6.51 -17.82
N HIS A 7 -30.00 7.20 -17.15
CA HIS A 7 -30.28 8.01 -15.97
C HIS A 7 -29.79 9.47 -16.14
N LEU A 8 -30.08 10.30 -15.15
CA LEU A 8 -29.67 11.70 -15.13
C LEU A 8 -28.15 11.84 -15.10
N ASP A 9 -27.63 12.81 -15.84
CA ASP A 9 -26.22 13.19 -15.84
C ASP A 9 -25.25 12.05 -16.23
N THR A 10 -25.72 11.11 -17.07
CA THR A 10 -24.90 9.98 -17.52
C THR A 10 -24.17 10.28 -18.83
N ILE A 11 -22.95 9.76 -18.94
CA ILE A 11 -22.14 9.79 -20.16
C ILE A 11 -21.82 8.37 -20.59
N ALA A 12 -22.19 7.99 -21.81
CA ALA A 12 -21.86 6.70 -22.41
C ALA A 12 -21.27 6.89 -23.81
N ILE A 13 -19.96 6.72 -23.96
CA ILE A 13 -19.24 6.89 -25.22
C ILE A 13 -18.49 5.61 -25.58
N GLY A 14 -18.89 4.94 -26.66
CA GLY A 14 -18.25 3.74 -27.14
C GLY A 14 -19.26 2.68 -27.57
N ARG A 15 -18.79 1.49 -27.89
CA ARG A 15 -19.65 0.36 -28.30
C ARG A 15 -19.91 -0.56 -27.11
N GLU A 16 -21.15 -0.97 -26.88
CA GLU A 16 -21.52 -1.84 -25.77
C GLU A 16 -21.13 -1.23 -24.40
N THR A 17 -21.30 0.10 -24.25
CA THR A 17 -21.10 0.81 -22.99
C THR A 17 -22.40 0.84 -22.20
N LYS A 18 -22.27 0.79 -20.86
CA LYS A 18 -23.41 0.82 -19.96
C LYS A 18 -23.20 1.78 -18.79
N ALA A 19 -23.92 2.91 -18.83
CA ALA A 19 -24.03 3.88 -17.74
C ALA A 19 -25.47 3.83 -17.22
N SER A 20 -25.72 2.99 -16.19
CA SER A 20 -27.07 2.60 -15.77
C SER A 20 -27.57 3.26 -14.49
N VAL A 21 -26.83 4.24 -13.96
CA VAL A 21 -27.14 4.94 -12.70
C VAL A 21 -26.77 6.41 -12.81
N SER A 22 -27.36 7.26 -11.96
CA SER A 22 -27.15 8.70 -11.98
C SER A 22 -25.68 9.09 -11.81
N GLY A 23 -25.23 10.07 -12.61
CA GLY A 23 -23.87 10.59 -12.58
C GLY A 23 -22.80 9.65 -13.15
N ALA A 24 -23.19 8.48 -13.66
CA ALA A 24 -22.22 7.51 -14.18
C ALA A 24 -21.58 7.99 -15.49
N THR A 25 -20.25 7.84 -15.58
CA THR A 25 -19.48 8.16 -16.79
C THR A 25 -18.80 6.91 -17.33
N VAL A 26 -19.09 6.54 -18.58
CA VAL A 26 -18.49 5.40 -19.28
C VAL A 26 -17.89 5.83 -20.59
N ILE A 27 -16.59 5.61 -20.78
CA ILE A 27 -15.87 5.91 -22.02
C ILE A 27 -15.07 4.70 -22.47
N GLY A 28 -15.33 4.22 -23.68
CA GLY A 28 -14.62 3.10 -24.29
C GLY A 28 -15.47 1.85 -24.45
N ALA A 29 -15.05 0.97 -25.35
CA ALA A 29 -15.86 -0.18 -25.72
C ALA A 29 -15.93 -1.23 -24.60
N ARG A 30 -17.13 -1.76 -24.33
CA ARG A 30 -17.40 -2.81 -23.35
C ARG A 30 -16.99 -2.42 -21.92
N SER A 31 -17.38 -1.21 -21.52
CA SER A 31 -17.17 -0.69 -20.18
C SER A 31 -18.50 -0.48 -19.48
N GLU A 32 -18.54 -0.60 -18.16
CA GLU A 32 -19.76 -0.52 -17.36
C GLU A 32 -19.51 0.29 -16.08
N ALA A 33 -20.37 1.27 -15.82
CA ALA A 33 -20.47 1.96 -14.55
C ALA A 33 -21.88 1.74 -13.98
N SER A 34 -21.97 0.98 -12.91
CA SER A 34 -23.21 0.62 -12.21
C SER A 34 -23.30 1.18 -10.79
N GLY A 35 -22.28 1.87 -10.31
CA GLY A 35 -22.33 2.67 -9.08
C GLY A 35 -22.71 4.12 -9.37
N ASN A 36 -23.46 4.77 -8.47
CA ASN A 36 -23.77 6.20 -8.59
C ASN A 36 -22.47 7.02 -8.64
N ASN A 37 -22.41 7.99 -9.54
CA ASN A 37 -21.23 8.84 -9.80
C ASN A 37 -19.96 8.05 -10.15
N ALA A 38 -20.08 6.77 -10.57
CA ALA A 38 -18.93 5.94 -10.91
C ALA A 38 -18.38 6.30 -12.30
N ILE A 39 -17.06 6.11 -12.46
CA ILE A 39 -16.33 6.40 -13.70
C ILE A 39 -15.66 5.14 -14.21
N ALA A 40 -16.01 4.69 -15.43
CA ALA A 40 -15.39 3.55 -16.10
C ALA A 40 -14.81 4.00 -17.45
N ILE A 41 -13.48 4.07 -17.53
CA ILE A 41 -12.78 4.52 -18.75
C ILE A 41 -11.80 3.45 -19.22
N GLY A 42 -11.98 2.97 -20.45
CA GLY A 42 -11.07 2.00 -21.04
C GLY A 42 -11.79 1.13 -22.06
N GLN A 43 -11.06 0.19 -22.63
CA GLN A 43 -11.60 -0.71 -23.65
C GLN A 43 -11.30 -2.15 -23.27
N SER A 44 -12.29 -3.04 -23.47
CA SER A 44 -12.11 -4.48 -23.35
C SER A 44 -12.42 -5.17 -24.67
N GLY A 45 -11.63 -6.20 -25.00
CA GLY A 45 -11.85 -7.03 -26.17
C GLY A 45 -13.08 -7.93 -26.03
N LYS A 46 -13.60 -8.44 -27.16
CA LYS A 46 -14.67 -9.45 -27.15
C LYS A 46 -14.15 -10.72 -26.46
N GLY A 47 -14.89 -11.22 -25.45
CA GLY A 47 -14.47 -12.36 -24.65
C GLY A 47 -13.56 -12.03 -23.47
N SER A 48 -13.09 -10.80 -23.33
CA SER A 48 -12.30 -10.34 -22.18
C SER A 48 -13.18 -9.73 -21.09
N PRO A 49 -12.75 -9.72 -19.81
CA PRO A 49 -13.45 -9.01 -18.76
C PRO A 49 -13.65 -7.53 -19.10
N LYS A 50 -14.78 -6.96 -18.70
CA LYS A 50 -15.11 -5.56 -18.91
C LYS A 50 -14.25 -4.64 -18.05
N VAL A 51 -14.23 -3.34 -18.36
CA VAL A 51 -13.90 -2.29 -17.40
C VAL A 51 -15.14 -2.07 -16.55
N ILE A 52 -15.03 -2.17 -15.23
CA ILE A 52 -16.18 -2.12 -14.33
C ILE A 52 -15.93 -1.15 -13.19
N ALA A 53 -16.82 -0.18 -13.01
CA ALA A 53 -16.92 0.65 -11.83
C ALA A 53 -18.31 0.44 -11.20
N SER A 54 -18.40 -0.49 -10.23
CA SER A 54 -19.67 -0.88 -9.62
C SER A 54 -19.92 -0.28 -8.24
N GLY A 55 -18.90 0.19 -7.56
CA GLY A 55 -19.06 0.91 -6.30
C GLY A 55 -19.59 2.33 -6.49
N GLU A 56 -20.29 2.86 -5.51
CA GLU A 56 -20.64 4.29 -5.46
C GLU A 56 -19.38 5.13 -5.43
N ASN A 57 -19.29 6.17 -6.27
CA ASN A 57 -18.11 7.02 -6.48
C ASN A 57 -16.84 6.26 -6.90
N ALA A 58 -16.95 5.03 -7.40
CA ALA A 58 -15.81 4.23 -7.81
C ALA A 58 -15.20 4.73 -9.14
N ILE A 59 -13.88 4.56 -9.29
CA ILE A 59 -13.13 4.95 -10.49
C ILE A 59 -12.38 3.74 -11.03
N ALA A 60 -12.72 3.29 -12.25
CA ALA A 60 -12.00 2.24 -12.97
C ALA A 60 -11.45 2.77 -14.29
N VAL A 61 -10.13 2.90 -14.40
CA VAL A 61 -9.46 3.41 -15.60
C VAL A 61 -8.40 2.44 -16.10
N GLY A 62 -8.57 1.95 -17.32
CA GLY A 62 -7.66 0.99 -17.95
C GLY A 62 -8.37 -0.26 -18.45
N MET A 63 -7.72 -0.99 -19.34
CA MET A 63 -8.26 -2.24 -19.88
C MET A 63 -8.48 -3.26 -18.75
N GLN A 64 -9.70 -3.80 -18.62
CA GLN A 64 -10.06 -4.80 -17.61
C GLN A 64 -9.91 -4.33 -16.15
N SER A 65 -9.81 -3.02 -15.90
CA SER A 65 -9.78 -2.49 -14.54
C SER A 65 -11.13 -2.68 -13.84
N GLN A 66 -11.08 -2.91 -12.54
CA GLN A 66 -12.29 -3.15 -11.73
C GLN A 66 -12.21 -2.37 -10.41
N ALA A 67 -13.19 -1.51 -10.16
CA ALA A 67 -13.41 -0.83 -8.89
C ALA A 67 -14.80 -1.25 -8.37
N ALA A 68 -14.82 -2.24 -7.47
CA ALA A 68 -16.06 -2.94 -7.11
C ALA A 68 -16.78 -2.30 -5.93
N ASP A 69 -16.07 -1.77 -4.95
CA ASP A 69 -16.64 -1.26 -3.71
C ASP A 69 -16.63 0.27 -3.62
N ALA A 70 -17.29 0.81 -2.60
CA ALA A 70 -17.52 2.24 -2.45
C ALA A 70 -16.22 3.05 -2.48
N SER A 71 -16.18 4.08 -3.32
CA SER A 71 -15.05 4.98 -3.53
C SER A 71 -13.73 4.28 -3.84
N GLY A 72 -13.79 3.04 -4.35
CA GLY A 72 -12.64 2.28 -4.81
C GLY A 72 -12.01 2.91 -6.06
N ILE A 73 -10.69 2.95 -6.13
CA ILE A 73 -9.94 3.48 -7.27
C ILE A 73 -9.10 2.36 -7.88
N ALA A 74 -9.34 2.02 -9.16
CA ALA A 74 -8.58 1.04 -9.92
C ALA A 74 -8.04 1.70 -11.20
N ILE A 75 -6.75 2.00 -11.25
CA ILE A 75 -6.10 2.66 -12.40
C ILE A 75 -4.96 1.79 -12.93
N GLY A 76 -5.08 1.35 -14.17
CA GLY A 76 -4.10 0.50 -14.83
C GLY A 76 -4.74 -0.74 -15.46
N ALA A 77 -4.05 -1.36 -16.41
CA ALA A 77 -4.58 -2.57 -17.04
C ALA A 77 -4.71 -3.70 -16.03
N ALA A 78 -5.90 -4.30 -15.93
CA ALA A 78 -6.25 -5.36 -14.98
C ALA A 78 -5.98 -4.99 -13.50
N SER A 79 -6.01 -3.69 -13.17
CA SER A 79 -6.01 -3.24 -11.77
C SER A 79 -7.32 -3.60 -11.08
N ASN A 80 -7.26 -3.93 -9.81
CA ASN A 80 -8.42 -4.42 -9.07
C ASN A 80 -8.49 -3.81 -7.66
N SER A 81 -9.51 -2.99 -7.40
CA SER A 81 -9.86 -2.44 -6.10
C SER A 81 -11.18 -3.06 -5.65
N THR A 82 -11.12 -3.93 -4.65
CA THR A 82 -12.27 -4.66 -4.10
C THR A 82 -12.49 -4.42 -2.61
N GLY A 83 -11.80 -3.48 -2.01
CA GLY A 83 -12.08 -3.01 -0.66
C GLY A 83 -12.68 -1.60 -0.69
N ASP A 84 -13.56 -1.29 0.24
CA ASP A 84 -14.07 0.07 0.42
C ASP A 84 -12.93 1.07 0.60
N TYR A 85 -12.98 2.18 -0.13
CA TYR A 85 -11.96 3.24 -0.10
C TYR A 85 -10.56 2.77 -0.49
N ALA A 86 -10.44 1.61 -1.14
CA ALA A 86 -9.16 1.06 -1.54
C ALA A 86 -8.63 1.68 -2.83
N ILE A 87 -7.31 1.74 -2.96
CA ILE A 87 -6.62 2.31 -4.13
C ILE A 87 -5.71 1.25 -4.74
N ALA A 88 -5.98 0.83 -5.97
CA ALA A 88 -5.13 -0.03 -6.78
C ALA A 88 -4.63 0.72 -8.02
N MET A 89 -3.39 1.15 -8.02
CA MET A 89 -2.81 1.94 -9.11
C MET A 89 -1.56 1.25 -9.67
N GLY A 90 -1.65 0.81 -10.91
CA GLY A 90 -0.62 0.06 -11.62
C GLY A 90 -1.20 -1.14 -12.36
N ARG A 91 -0.50 -1.63 -13.37
CA ARG A 91 -0.92 -2.85 -14.09
C ARG A 91 -0.97 -4.03 -13.11
N LEU A 92 -2.07 -4.81 -13.11
CA LEU A 92 -2.27 -5.98 -12.23
C LEU A 92 -2.18 -5.66 -10.72
N SER A 93 -2.23 -4.39 -10.34
CA SER A 93 -2.27 -4.02 -8.91
C SER A 93 -3.57 -4.49 -8.26
N ARG A 94 -3.51 -4.82 -6.98
CA ARG A 94 -4.67 -5.30 -6.23
C ARG A 94 -4.72 -4.70 -4.83
N ALA A 95 -5.82 -4.02 -4.51
CA ALA A 95 -6.15 -3.55 -3.18
C ALA A 95 -7.46 -4.21 -2.74
N SER A 96 -7.37 -5.27 -1.93
CA SER A 96 -8.50 -6.15 -1.64
C SER A 96 -9.12 -5.99 -0.26
N ALA A 97 -8.55 -5.14 0.58
CA ALA A 97 -9.07 -4.86 1.90
C ALA A 97 -9.47 -3.38 2.04
N LYS A 98 -10.33 -3.09 3.00
CA LYS A 98 -10.79 -1.72 3.29
C LYS A 98 -9.63 -0.77 3.57
N ASN A 99 -9.67 0.42 2.98
CA ASN A 99 -8.62 1.44 3.09
C ASN A 99 -7.22 0.95 2.63
N ALA A 100 -7.12 -0.16 1.91
CA ALA A 100 -5.83 -0.66 1.41
C ALA A 100 -5.33 0.16 0.22
N THR A 101 -4.01 0.32 0.11
CA THR A 101 -3.38 1.04 -1.01
C THR A 101 -2.32 0.16 -1.67
N ALA A 102 -2.51 -0.16 -2.95
CA ALA A 102 -1.54 -0.88 -3.78
C ALA A 102 -1.07 0.03 -4.93
N LEU A 103 0.17 0.48 -4.86
CA LEU A 103 0.75 1.42 -5.82
C LEU A 103 1.98 0.83 -6.49
N GLY A 104 1.86 0.46 -7.74
CA GLY A 104 2.92 -0.15 -8.56
C GLY A 104 2.41 -1.34 -9.38
N ASN A 105 3.18 -1.73 -10.41
CA ASN A 105 2.87 -2.93 -11.19
C ASN A 105 2.85 -4.16 -10.29
N GLU A 106 1.78 -4.94 -10.32
CA GLU A 106 1.59 -6.15 -9.51
C GLU A 106 1.69 -5.96 -7.98
N ALA A 107 1.59 -4.71 -7.49
CA ALA A 107 1.52 -4.44 -6.06
C ALA A 107 0.23 -5.01 -5.46
N LYS A 108 0.32 -5.58 -4.25
CA LYS A 108 -0.81 -6.23 -3.58
C LYS A 108 -0.94 -5.78 -2.13
N ALA A 109 -2.03 -5.10 -1.81
CA ALA A 109 -2.40 -4.71 -0.45
C ALA A 109 -3.63 -5.52 -0.01
N THR A 110 -3.43 -6.46 0.92
CA THR A 110 -4.41 -7.49 1.30
C THR A 110 -4.94 -7.34 2.72
N PHE A 111 -4.35 -6.47 3.52
CA PHE A 111 -4.79 -6.16 4.87
C PHE A 111 -5.46 -4.79 4.96
N GLU A 112 -6.43 -4.65 5.85
CA GLU A 112 -7.08 -3.37 6.13
C GLU A 112 -6.04 -2.30 6.49
N THR A 113 -6.13 -1.12 5.87
CA THR A 113 -5.15 -0.02 6.00
C THR A 113 -3.73 -0.32 5.51
N GLY A 114 -3.48 -1.50 4.94
CA GLY A 114 -2.17 -1.90 4.44
C GLY A 114 -1.76 -1.13 3.18
N VAL A 115 -0.46 -0.83 3.06
CA VAL A 115 0.10 -0.12 1.92
C VAL A 115 1.17 -0.96 1.25
N ALA A 116 1.00 -1.30 -0.02
CA ALA A 116 2.02 -1.94 -0.86
C ALA A 116 2.57 -0.91 -1.86
N LEU A 117 3.80 -0.46 -1.65
CA LEU A 117 4.42 0.62 -2.42
C LEU A 117 5.58 0.09 -3.28
N GLY A 118 5.42 0.21 -4.58
CA GLY A 118 6.39 -0.23 -5.58
C GLY A 118 5.99 -1.53 -6.29
N SER A 119 6.61 -1.78 -7.44
CA SER A 119 6.32 -2.97 -8.26
C SER A 119 6.55 -4.26 -7.46
N ASN A 120 5.59 -5.20 -7.56
CA ASN A 120 5.60 -6.50 -6.87
C ASN A 120 5.65 -6.42 -5.32
N SER A 121 5.43 -5.24 -4.72
CA SER A 121 5.32 -5.14 -3.26
C SER A 121 4.06 -5.84 -2.76
N LEU A 122 4.17 -6.49 -1.60
CA LEU A 122 3.10 -7.26 -0.97
C LEU A 122 3.02 -6.90 0.51
N THR A 123 1.83 -6.55 0.99
CA THR A 123 1.61 -6.44 2.44
C THR A 123 1.55 -7.84 3.05
N THR A 124 2.40 -8.10 4.04
CA THR A 124 2.54 -9.40 4.70
C THR A 124 2.26 -9.34 6.20
N SER A 125 2.16 -8.14 6.76
CA SER A 125 1.93 -7.92 8.19
C SER A 125 0.68 -7.09 8.44
N ASP A 126 -0.22 -7.62 9.26
CA ASP A 126 -1.43 -6.93 9.72
C ASP A 126 -1.16 -6.07 10.97
N LYS A 127 -2.17 -5.35 11.44
CA LYS A 127 -2.18 -4.69 12.75
C LYS A 127 -2.01 -5.70 13.89
N GLY A 128 -1.50 -5.27 15.01
CA GLY A 128 -1.31 -6.11 16.19
C GLY A 128 -0.02 -6.94 16.19
N VAL A 129 0.77 -6.86 15.12
CA VAL A 129 2.08 -7.54 15.09
C VAL A 129 3.03 -6.86 16.06
N VAL A 130 3.56 -7.66 17.00
CA VAL A 130 4.54 -7.24 17.98
C VAL A 130 5.92 -7.22 17.34
N GLY A 131 6.61 -6.08 17.41
CA GLY A 131 7.97 -5.93 16.92
C GLY A 131 8.99 -6.64 17.82
N TYR A 132 10.18 -6.84 17.28
CA TYR A 132 11.30 -7.42 18.02
C TYR A 132 11.66 -6.56 19.26
N ASN A 133 11.75 -7.21 20.43
CA ASN A 133 12.15 -6.57 21.68
C ASN A 133 13.53 -7.11 22.11
N PRO A 134 14.59 -6.30 22.09
CA PRO A 134 15.93 -6.74 22.49
C PRO A 134 16.03 -7.18 23.95
N SER A 135 15.10 -6.75 24.82
CA SER A 135 15.11 -7.14 26.24
C SER A 135 14.83 -8.62 26.47
N ASP A 136 14.19 -9.30 25.51
CA ASP A 136 13.90 -10.75 25.61
C ASP A 136 15.16 -11.62 25.45
N LEU A 137 16.25 -11.03 24.95
CA LEU A 137 17.54 -11.69 24.85
C LEU A 137 18.39 -11.40 26.12
N HIS A 138 18.62 -12.40 26.94
CA HIS A 138 19.60 -12.39 28.03
C HIS A 138 19.22 -11.65 29.33
N ASN A 139 17.92 -11.52 29.67
CA ASN A 139 17.51 -10.92 30.94
C ASN A 139 18.12 -9.54 31.25
N ARG A 140 18.39 -8.75 30.20
CA ARG A 140 18.95 -7.41 30.33
C ARG A 140 17.84 -6.42 30.63
N LYS A 141 18.04 -5.57 31.64
CA LYS A 141 17.18 -4.42 31.97
C LYS A 141 17.32 -3.30 30.95
N TYR A 142 16.89 -3.53 29.71
CA TYR A 142 16.57 -2.42 28.82
C TYR A 142 15.13 -1.96 29.10
N THR A 143 14.84 -0.69 28.88
CA THR A 143 13.46 -0.21 28.91
C THR A 143 12.64 -1.02 27.93
N ASN A 144 11.72 -1.83 28.44
CA ASN A 144 10.84 -2.62 27.57
C ASN A 144 10.08 -1.67 26.63
N LEU A 145 10.18 -1.94 25.34
CA LEU A 145 9.33 -1.29 24.37
C LEU A 145 7.87 -1.64 24.72
N GLN A 146 6.98 -0.66 24.77
CA GLN A 146 5.58 -0.85 25.14
C GLN A 146 4.63 -0.08 24.22
N GLY A 147 3.39 -0.53 24.18
CA GLY A 147 2.34 0.14 23.43
C GLY A 147 2.64 0.24 21.93
N ASN A 148 2.35 1.39 21.35
CA ASN A 148 2.47 1.62 19.91
C ASN A 148 3.92 1.67 19.39
N VAL A 149 4.91 1.77 20.27
CA VAL A 149 6.34 1.65 19.90
C VAL A 149 6.70 0.20 19.57
N GLN A 150 6.07 -0.76 20.24
CA GLN A 150 6.33 -2.17 20.06
C GLN A 150 5.31 -2.86 19.16
N THR A 151 4.05 -2.44 19.21
CA THR A 151 2.94 -3.13 18.52
C THR A 151 2.34 -2.24 17.45
N ALA A 152 2.28 -2.73 16.23
CA ALA A 152 1.70 -2.02 15.10
C ALA A 152 0.19 -1.82 15.29
N THR A 153 -0.29 -0.59 15.18
CA THR A 153 -1.72 -0.24 15.29
C THR A 153 -2.49 -0.42 13.99
N HIS A 154 -1.79 -0.39 12.86
CA HIS A 154 -2.31 -0.57 11.49
C HIS A 154 -1.46 -1.58 10.75
N ALA A 155 -1.96 -2.08 9.63
CA ALA A 155 -1.17 -2.96 8.77
C ALA A 155 0.06 -2.23 8.19
N ALA A 156 1.06 -3.00 7.80
CA ALA A 156 2.36 -2.47 7.40
C ALA A 156 2.30 -1.65 6.10
N VAL A 157 3.22 -0.69 5.99
CA VAL A 157 3.65 -0.12 4.71
C VAL A 157 4.78 -1.00 4.16
N SER A 158 4.49 -1.79 3.14
CA SER A 158 5.45 -2.69 2.52
C SER A 158 6.05 -2.07 1.26
N ILE A 159 7.37 -1.99 1.22
CA ILE A 159 8.13 -1.59 0.02
C ILE A 159 8.74 -2.80 -0.70
N GLY A 160 8.39 -4.01 -0.30
CA GLY A 160 8.93 -5.28 -0.80
C GLY A 160 7.97 -6.44 -0.60
N ALA A 161 8.51 -7.65 -0.57
CA ALA A 161 7.77 -8.89 -0.33
C ALA A 161 8.68 -9.88 0.43
N ASP A 162 8.51 -9.99 1.72
CA ASP A 162 9.13 -10.91 2.71
C ASP A 162 10.36 -11.67 2.21
N GLY A 163 11.53 -11.03 2.28
CA GLY A 163 12.79 -11.66 1.94
C GLY A 163 13.05 -11.92 0.44
N ASN A 164 11.99 -11.97 -0.38
CA ASN A 164 12.11 -12.20 -1.81
C ASN A 164 12.34 -10.92 -2.62
N LEU A 165 11.83 -9.80 -2.13
CA LEU A 165 11.98 -8.49 -2.75
C LEU A 165 12.23 -7.45 -1.67
N THR A 166 13.38 -6.81 -1.73
CA THR A 166 13.77 -5.76 -0.78
C THR A 166 14.12 -4.47 -1.51
N ARG A 167 13.94 -3.33 -0.82
CA ARG A 167 14.33 -2.01 -1.30
C ARG A 167 15.03 -1.23 -0.20
N GLN A 168 15.97 -0.37 -0.58
CA GLN A 168 16.51 0.63 0.32
C GLN A 168 15.52 1.80 0.43
N LEU A 169 15.39 2.34 1.64
CA LEU A 169 14.73 3.61 1.86
C LEU A 169 15.81 4.70 1.89
N THR A 170 15.90 5.50 0.83
CA THR A 170 16.94 6.52 0.67
C THR A 170 16.42 7.93 0.96
N GLY A 171 17.33 8.88 1.26
CA GLY A 171 16.93 10.27 1.55
C GLY A 171 16.26 10.44 2.91
N LEU A 172 16.45 9.49 3.83
CA LEU A 172 15.83 9.50 5.15
C LEU A 172 16.61 10.46 6.09
N ALA A 173 15.93 11.46 6.60
CA ALA A 173 16.48 12.31 7.68
C ALA A 173 16.56 11.53 9.00
N ALA A 174 17.33 12.04 9.95
CA ALA A 174 17.40 11.47 11.29
C ALA A 174 16.04 11.54 11.99
N GLY A 175 15.61 10.42 12.56
CA GLY A 175 14.39 10.36 13.39
C GLY A 175 14.53 11.17 14.68
N THR A 176 13.42 11.71 15.18
CA THR A 176 13.35 12.52 16.41
C THR A 176 12.44 11.90 17.48
N LYS A 177 11.56 10.98 17.09
CA LYS A 177 10.61 10.29 17.98
C LYS A 177 10.89 8.80 18.00
N ASP A 178 10.49 8.13 19.04
CA ASP A 178 10.68 6.67 19.23
C ASP A 178 10.04 5.81 18.12
N THR A 179 9.08 6.37 17.39
CA THR A 179 8.41 5.69 16.27
C THR A 179 8.96 6.08 14.89
N ASP A 180 9.95 6.95 14.83
CA ASP A 180 10.58 7.35 13.56
C ASP A 180 11.58 6.28 13.08
N ALA A 181 11.78 6.20 11.79
CA ALA A 181 12.80 5.32 11.23
C ALA A 181 14.21 5.88 11.50
N VAL A 182 15.15 4.99 11.78
CA VAL A 182 16.56 5.30 12.03
C VAL A 182 17.33 5.25 10.70
N ASN A 183 18.13 6.26 10.43
CA ASN A 183 19.06 6.24 9.30
C ASN A 183 20.45 5.70 9.68
N VAL A 184 21.26 5.39 8.67
CA VAL A 184 22.60 4.81 8.87
C VAL A 184 23.54 5.76 9.65
N ALA A 185 23.37 7.08 9.52
CA ALA A 185 24.18 8.04 10.27
C ALA A 185 23.89 7.97 11.77
N GLN A 186 22.63 7.87 12.16
CA GLN A 186 22.25 7.66 13.57
C GLN A 186 22.82 6.36 14.11
N LEU A 187 22.72 5.27 13.35
CA LEU A 187 23.26 3.96 13.77
C LEU A 187 24.78 3.99 13.93
N LYS A 188 25.51 4.67 13.04
CA LYS A 188 26.97 4.83 13.15
C LYS A 188 27.41 5.66 14.39
N ASN A 189 26.53 6.52 14.90
CA ASN A 189 26.78 7.32 16.09
C ASN A 189 26.33 6.64 17.39
N VAL A 190 25.80 5.42 17.35
CA VAL A 190 25.53 4.63 18.55
C VAL A 190 26.86 4.07 19.05
N GLY A 191 27.46 4.75 20.03
CA GLY A 191 28.69 4.35 20.71
C GLY A 191 28.44 3.96 22.15
N VAL A 192 29.22 3.03 22.68
CA VAL A 192 29.31 2.76 24.12
C VAL A 192 30.60 3.39 24.63
N ALA A 193 30.48 4.49 25.37
CA ALA A 193 31.61 5.06 26.08
C ALA A 193 31.79 4.31 27.41
N VAL A 194 32.94 3.64 27.58
CA VAL A 194 33.34 3.08 28.87
C VAL A 194 34.33 4.06 29.51
N THR A 195 33.87 4.80 30.52
CA THR A 195 34.73 5.69 31.30
C THR A 195 35.40 4.91 32.41
N GLY A 196 36.67 4.66 32.30
CA GLY A 196 37.51 4.14 33.38
C GLY A 196 38.10 5.28 34.21
N ASN A 197 38.78 4.91 35.31
CA ASN A 197 39.39 5.88 36.25
C ASN A 197 40.51 6.72 35.64
N THR A 198 40.94 6.48 34.40
CA THR A 198 42.08 7.13 33.74
C THR A 198 41.81 7.60 32.31
N GLY A 199 40.54 7.69 31.87
CA GLY A 199 40.18 8.18 30.53
C GLY A 199 38.96 7.51 29.94
N SER A 200 38.42 8.06 28.84
CA SER A 200 37.36 7.47 28.03
C SER A 200 37.97 6.73 26.84
N SER A 201 37.55 5.48 26.62
CA SER A 201 37.88 4.74 25.40
C SER A 201 36.58 4.44 24.60
N ASP A 202 36.63 4.78 23.33
CA ASP A 202 35.53 4.44 22.41
C ASP A 202 35.78 3.05 21.83
N PHE A 203 35.03 2.07 22.30
CA PHE A 203 35.16 0.65 21.91
C PHE A 203 34.66 0.32 20.51
N LEU A 204 33.92 1.23 19.85
CA LEU A 204 33.34 0.96 18.53
C LEU A 204 34.16 1.52 17.37
N THR A 205 35.10 2.42 17.63
CA THR A 205 35.91 3.06 16.57
C THR A 205 37.22 2.34 16.26
N ASP A 206 37.70 1.45 17.12
CA ASP A 206 39.06 0.88 16.99
C ASP A 206 39.10 -0.65 16.86
N GLY A 207 38.01 -1.28 16.44
CA GLY A 207 37.98 -2.73 16.21
C GLY A 207 38.34 -3.58 17.44
N GLY A 208 38.26 -3.00 18.66
CA GLY A 208 38.60 -3.62 19.90
C GLY A 208 37.66 -4.77 20.26
N LYS A 209 38.18 -5.97 20.46
CA LYS A 209 37.47 -7.10 21.05
C LYS A 209 37.39 -6.87 22.54
N LEU A 210 36.18 -6.95 23.10
CA LEU A 210 36.01 -7.17 24.53
C LEU A 210 36.51 -8.58 24.86
N ASN A 211 37.56 -8.70 25.61
CA ASN A 211 38.03 -9.94 26.20
C ASN A 211 37.28 -10.23 27.51
#